data_aee8c4175d4214fbb0eaf1239c9d3602
#
_entry.id   aee8c4175d4214fbb0eaf1239c9d3602
#
_cell.length_a   1.000
_cell.length_b   1.000
_cell.length_c   1.000
_cell.angle_alpha   90.00
_cell.angle_beta   90.00
_cell.angle_gamma   90.00
#
_symmetry.space_group_name_H-M   'P 1'
#
loop_
_entity.id
_entity.type
_entity.pdbx_description
1 polymer ?
#
loop_
_entity_poly.entity_id
_entity_poly.type
_entity_poly.pdbx_seq_one_letter_code
_entity_poly.pdbx_strand_id
1 'polypeptide(L)'
;STQLAIVSELDKINELIRLKKEQLKDFDNLAQSLFYEMFGDPVENEKGWEVKKLNEIVSDNCSISYGIVQPGDGVENGVPVVRPVDMTKTFVSRKGLKNTTKEISDSYKRTILKGNEILMCVRGTTGLISMATPELQGCNVTRGIAPIECGPTCDKWFVFYQILNPAIQHHIAEYTRGIALKQINMKDVRDIPLCLPPLSLQRLFAQRIEQIEREKSEVQKSIQDLETLLASRMQYWFE
;
A
#
# COMPACT_ATOMS: atom_id res chain seq x y z
N SER A 1 -27.01 -17.37 35.16
CA SER A 1 -26.21 -16.63 36.14
C SER A 1 -25.48 -15.47 35.46
N THR A 2 -25.06 -14.48 36.21
CA THR A 2 -24.35 -13.28 35.71
C THR A 2 -23.15 -13.63 34.89
N GLN A 3 -22.36 -14.63 35.29
CA GLN A 3 -21.19 -15.10 34.54
C GLN A 3 -21.52 -15.54 33.11
N LEU A 4 -22.59 -16.30 32.92
CA LEU A 4 -22.98 -16.72 31.56
C LEU A 4 -23.41 -15.55 30.68
N ALA A 5 -24.05 -14.53 31.28
CA ALA A 5 -24.41 -13.32 30.54
C ALA A 5 -23.19 -12.53 30.11
N ILE A 6 -22.17 -12.40 30.98
CA ILE A 6 -20.88 -11.74 30.65
C ILE A 6 -20.17 -12.47 29.51
N VAL A 7 -20.00 -13.79 29.62
CA VAL A 7 -19.38 -14.59 28.56
C VAL A 7 -20.12 -14.42 27.24
N SER A 8 -21.45 -14.53 27.25
CA SER A 8 -22.28 -14.36 26.05
C SER A 8 -22.14 -12.98 25.41
N GLU A 9 -22.01 -11.91 26.22
CA GLU A 9 -21.79 -10.55 25.72
C GLU A 9 -20.41 -10.43 25.02
N LEU A 10 -19.34 -10.86 25.70
CA LEU A 10 -17.98 -10.78 25.18
C LEU A 10 -17.79 -11.65 23.91
N ASP A 11 -18.39 -12.84 23.90
CA ASP A 11 -18.36 -13.73 22.73
C ASP A 11 -19.04 -13.11 21.51
N LYS A 12 -20.18 -12.43 21.69
CA LYS A 12 -20.87 -11.72 20.61
C LYS A 12 -20.02 -10.58 20.02
N ILE A 13 -19.34 -9.81 20.86
CA ILE A 13 -18.45 -8.72 20.39
C ILE A 13 -17.28 -9.33 19.62
N ASN A 14 -16.65 -10.38 20.13
CA ASN A 14 -15.56 -11.07 19.44
C ASN A 14 -16.00 -11.64 18.09
N GLU A 15 -17.18 -12.24 18.02
CA GLU A 15 -17.75 -12.77 16.79
C GLU A 15 -18.00 -11.65 15.76
N LEU A 16 -18.53 -10.51 16.18
CA LEU A 16 -18.70 -9.35 15.30
C LEU A 16 -17.36 -8.84 14.76
N ILE A 17 -16.33 -8.76 15.61
CA ILE A 17 -14.98 -8.38 15.17
C ILE A 17 -14.45 -9.38 14.13
N ARG A 18 -14.63 -10.69 14.36
CA ARG A 18 -14.23 -11.75 13.43
C ARG A 18 -14.90 -11.58 12.07
N LEU A 19 -16.24 -11.44 12.06
CA LEU A 19 -17.02 -11.25 10.83
C LEU A 19 -16.63 -9.99 10.07
N LYS A 20 -16.36 -8.89 10.78
CA LYS A 20 -15.86 -7.65 10.17
C LYS A 20 -14.47 -7.82 9.55
N LYS A 21 -13.58 -8.58 10.19
CA LYS A 21 -12.26 -8.89 9.62
C LYS A 21 -12.36 -9.80 8.38
N GLU A 22 -13.32 -10.72 8.35
CA GLU A 22 -13.63 -11.49 7.13
C GLU A 22 -14.17 -10.60 6.00
N GLN A 23 -15.08 -9.69 6.31
CA GLN A 23 -15.60 -8.72 5.35
C GLN A 23 -14.49 -7.90 4.68
N LEU A 24 -13.43 -7.52 5.41
CA LEU A 24 -12.27 -6.83 4.80
C LEU A 24 -11.56 -7.72 3.76
N LYS A 25 -11.41 -9.03 4.03
CA LYS A 25 -10.82 -9.97 3.05
C LYS A 25 -11.70 -10.13 1.82
N ASP A 26 -13.02 -10.12 2.00
CA ASP A 26 -13.96 -10.22 0.88
C ASP A 26 -13.88 -9.00 -0.02
N PHE A 27 -13.66 -7.80 0.52
CA PHE A 27 -13.39 -6.60 -0.27
C PHE A 27 -12.08 -6.69 -1.04
N ASP A 28 -11.01 -7.25 -0.44
CA ASP A 28 -9.74 -7.47 -1.16
C ASP A 28 -9.92 -8.47 -2.31
N ASN A 29 -10.65 -9.55 -2.10
CA ASN A 29 -10.99 -10.54 -3.13
C ASN A 29 -11.86 -9.92 -4.24
N LEU A 30 -12.83 -9.10 -3.87
CA LEU A 30 -13.69 -8.39 -4.82
C LEU A 30 -12.88 -7.47 -5.74
N ALA A 31 -11.95 -6.70 -5.16
CA ALA A 31 -11.09 -5.81 -5.92
C ALA A 31 -10.20 -6.57 -6.91
N GLN A 32 -9.64 -7.71 -6.49
CA GLN A 32 -8.86 -8.58 -7.38
C GLN A 32 -9.72 -9.21 -8.48
N SER A 33 -10.90 -9.73 -8.14
CA SER A 33 -11.83 -10.30 -9.11
C SER A 33 -12.27 -9.27 -10.15
N LEU A 34 -12.54 -8.05 -9.71
CA LEU A 34 -12.87 -6.94 -10.60
C LEU A 34 -11.73 -6.60 -11.56
N PHE A 35 -10.47 -6.64 -11.08
CA PHE A 35 -9.31 -6.45 -11.95
C PHE A 35 -9.26 -7.51 -13.03
N TYR A 36 -9.38 -8.79 -12.68
CA TYR A 36 -9.36 -9.89 -13.64
C TYR A 36 -10.50 -9.84 -14.64
N GLU A 37 -11.72 -9.52 -14.19
CA GLU A 37 -12.89 -9.37 -15.07
C GLU A 37 -12.65 -8.28 -16.13
N MET A 38 -12.16 -7.13 -15.70
CA MET A 38 -11.98 -5.97 -16.57
C MET A 38 -10.77 -6.10 -17.49
N PHE A 39 -9.64 -6.62 -16.98
CA PHE A 39 -8.35 -6.55 -17.66
C PHE A 39 -7.75 -7.90 -18.04
N GLY A 40 -8.20 -9.01 -17.47
CA GLY A 40 -7.61 -10.34 -17.64
C GLY A 40 -6.34 -10.52 -16.80
N ASP A 41 -5.59 -11.58 -17.08
CA ASP A 41 -4.27 -11.80 -16.49
C ASP A 41 -3.23 -10.86 -17.14
N PRO A 42 -2.47 -10.06 -16.36
CA PRO A 42 -1.53 -9.09 -16.93
C PRO A 42 -0.28 -9.72 -17.55
N VAL A 43 0.02 -10.99 -17.27
CA VAL A 43 1.18 -11.71 -17.86
C VAL A 43 0.75 -12.44 -19.11
N GLU A 44 -0.35 -13.21 -19.06
CA GLU A 44 -0.92 -13.90 -20.21
C GLU A 44 -1.45 -12.91 -21.26
N ASN A 45 -1.94 -11.75 -20.80
CA ASN A 45 -2.45 -10.66 -21.63
C ASN A 45 -3.43 -11.11 -22.73
N GLU A 46 -4.37 -11.97 -22.37
CA GLU A 46 -5.35 -12.56 -23.30
C GLU A 46 -6.18 -11.50 -24.05
N LYS A 47 -6.33 -10.31 -23.48
CA LYS A 47 -7.05 -9.18 -24.09
C LYS A 47 -6.19 -8.37 -25.08
N GLY A 48 -4.89 -8.67 -25.19
CA GLY A 48 -3.99 -8.04 -26.15
C GLY A 48 -3.69 -6.56 -25.86
N TRP A 49 -3.66 -6.16 -24.59
CA TRP A 49 -3.30 -4.80 -24.22
C TRP A 49 -1.86 -4.48 -24.63
N GLU A 50 -1.58 -3.20 -24.92
CA GLU A 50 -0.21 -2.74 -25.10
C GLU A 50 0.59 -3.00 -23.81
N VAL A 51 1.83 -3.50 -23.94
CA VAL A 51 2.72 -3.74 -22.79
C VAL A 51 3.78 -2.66 -22.77
N LYS A 52 3.93 -1.97 -21.65
CA LYS A 52 4.96 -0.98 -21.40
C LYS A 52 5.74 -1.31 -20.12
N LYS A 53 6.98 -0.83 -20.07
CA LYS A 53 7.76 -0.89 -18.84
C LYS A 53 7.25 0.14 -17.83
N LEU A 54 7.39 -0.14 -16.54
CA LEU A 54 6.96 0.78 -15.49
C LEU A 54 7.56 2.19 -15.66
N ASN A 55 8.82 2.32 -16.08
CA ASN A 55 9.46 3.61 -16.31
C ASN A 55 8.90 4.41 -17.51
N GLU A 56 8.13 3.78 -18.39
CA GLU A 56 7.51 4.44 -19.55
C GLU A 56 6.14 5.02 -19.22
N ILE A 57 5.56 4.65 -18.07
CA ILE A 57 4.22 5.09 -17.66
C ILE A 57 4.23 6.02 -16.44
N VAL A 58 5.40 6.31 -15.87
CA VAL A 58 5.53 7.28 -14.78
C VAL A 58 5.54 8.72 -15.28
N SER A 59 5.33 9.68 -14.38
CA SER A 59 5.44 11.09 -14.72
C SER A 59 6.87 11.48 -15.09
N ASP A 60 7.05 12.50 -15.95
CA ASP A 60 8.36 12.97 -16.41
C ASP A 60 9.32 13.33 -15.27
N ASN A 61 8.78 13.72 -14.13
CA ASN A 61 9.53 14.08 -12.93
C ASN A 61 9.81 12.91 -11.99
N CYS A 62 9.28 11.70 -12.30
CA CYS A 62 9.49 10.51 -11.49
C CYS A 62 10.67 9.69 -12.00
N SER A 63 11.73 9.60 -11.22
CA SER A 63 12.94 8.86 -11.60
C SER A 63 12.99 7.42 -11.08
N ILE A 64 11.95 6.92 -10.42
CA ILE A 64 11.94 5.63 -9.69
C ILE A 64 13.33 5.35 -9.09
N SER A 65 13.61 5.87 -7.92
CA SER A 65 14.93 5.82 -7.30
C SER A 65 14.88 5.44 -5.84
N TYR A 66 16.02 4.99 -5.32
CA TYR A 66 16.16 4.72 -3.88
C TYR A 66 16.01 5.99 -3.06
N GLY A 67 15.32 5.90 -1.92
CA GLY A 67 15.28 6.95 -0.93
C GLY A 67 16.56 7.04 -0.07
N ILE A 68 16.44 7.67 1.08
CA ILE A 68 17.54 8.01 2.00
C ILE A 68 18.26 6.75 2.48
N VAL A 69 19.57 6.68 2.29
CA VAL A 69 20.40 5.54 2.70
C VAL A 69 20.62 5.54 4.21
N GLN A 70 20.93 6.68 4.79
CA GLN A 70 21.21 6.86 6.22
C GLN A 70 20.37 8.03 6.74
N PRO A 71 19.16 7.74 7.26
CA PRO A 71 18.24 8.79 7.73
C PRO A 71 18.67 9.46 9.04
N GLY A 72 19.74 8.99 9.69
CA GLY A 72 20.18 9.50 11.01
C GLY A 72 19.33 8.97 12.17
N ASP A 73 19.61 9.47 13.36
CA ASP A 73 19.02 8.99 14.62
C ASP A 73 17.63 9.60 14.94
N GLY A 74 17.05 10.28 13.99
CA GLY A 74 15.78 10.99 14.16
C GLY A 74 15.98 12.32 14.91
N VAL A 75 15.30 13.35 14.41
CA VAL A 75 15.35 14.70 15.01
C VAL A 75 13.94 15.18 15.32
N GLU A 76 13.80 15.91 16.41
CA GLU A 76 12.56 16.59 16.73
C GLU A 76 12.28 17.68 15.69
N ASN A 77 11.04 17.76 15.19
CA ASN A 77 10.64 18.72 14.14
C ASN A 77 11.39 18.61 12.79
N GLY A 78 11.95 17.44 12.47
CA GLY A 78 12.56 17.15 11.18
C GLY A 78 11.56 16.80 10.09
N VAL A 79 12.07 16.29 8.95
CA VAL A 79 11.28 15.79 7.83
C VAL A 79 10.86 14.35 8.10
N PRO A 80 9.57 14.00 8.11
CA PRO A 80 9.13 12.62 8.32
C PRO A 80 9.60 11.72 7.17
N VAL A 81 9.98 10.48 7.50
CA VAL A 81 10.52 9.51 6.54
C VAL A 81 9.77 8.19 6.65
N VAL A 82 9.20 7.75 5.53
CA VAL A 82 8.53 6.45 5.44
C VAL A 82 9.57 5.34 5.30
N ARG A 83 9.39 4.28 6.09
CA ARG A 83 10.22 3.06 6.09
C ARG A 83 9.36 1.86 5.67
N PRO A 84 9.95 0.76 5.20
CA PRO A 84 9.18 -0.45 4.89
C PRO A 84 8.27 -0.95 6.03
N VAL A 85 8.68 -0.77 7.29
CA VAL A 85 7.89 -1.14 8.47
C VAL A 85 6.64 -0.27 8.68
N ASP A 86 6.57 0.89 8.06
CA ASP A 86 5.43 1.79 8.14
C ASP A 86 4.36 1.47 7.06
N MET A 87 4.70 0.59 6.10
CA MET A 87 3.83 0.16 4.99
C MET A 87 2.97 -1.05 5.40
N THR A 88 2.11 -0.89 6.38
CA THR A 88 1.29 -1.99 6.95
C THR A 88 -0.13 -2.05 6.40
N LYS A 89 -0.54 -1.04 5.63
CA LYS A 89 -1.89 -0.88 5.06
C LYS A 89 -1.80 -0.32 3.65
N THR A 90 -2.94 -0.33 2.93
CA THR A 90 -3.07 0.31 1.61
C THR A 90 -2.58 1.76 1.63
N PHE A 91 -2.92 2.52 2.67
CA PHE A 91 -2.48 3.91 2.84
C PHE A 91 -1.49 4.03 4.01
N VAL A 92 -0.37 4.71 3.76
CA VAL A 92 0.61 5.01 4.80
C VAL A 92 0.15 6.21 5.62
N SER A 93 0.15 6.05 6.95
CA SER A 93 -0.15 7.16 7.88
C SER A 93 1.11 7.99 8.17
N ARG A 94 0.93 9.30 8.25
CA ARG A 94 1.99 10.21 8.71
C ARG A 94 2.28 10.06 10.22
N LYS A 95 1.30 9.59 10.99
CA LYS A 95 1.42 9.43 12.45
C LYS A 95 2.44 8.36 12.82
N GLY A 96 3.41 8.73 13.66
CA GLY A 96 4.43 7.79 14.17
C GLY A 96 5.63 7.58 13.23
N LEU A 97 5.72 8.28 12.10
CA LEU A 97 6.92 8.27 11.27
C LEU A 97 8.11 8.85 12.04
N LYS A 98 9.29 8.28 11.79
CA LYS A 98 10.54 8.88 12.26
C LYS A 98 10.93 10.07 11.37
N ASN A 99 11.60 11.05 11.94
CA ASN A 99 12.09 12.22 11.20
C ASN A 99 13.57 12.06 10.85
N THR A 100 13.97 12.74 9.79
CA THR A 100 15.38 13.01 9.44
C THR A 100 15.61 14.52 9.42
N THR A 101 16.87 14.96 9.29
CA THR A 101 17.16 16.38 9.14
C THR A 101 16.73 16.89 7.76
N LYS A 102 16.52 18.21 7.65
CA LYS A 102 16.18 18.82 6.37
C LYS A 102 17.32 18.67 5.36
N GLU A 103 18.58 18.79 5.79
CA GLU A 103 19.78 18.66 4.95
C GLU A 103 19.88 17.26 4.35
N ILE A 104 19.62 16.21 5.15
CA ILE A 104 19.61 14.84 4.66
C ILE A 104 18.47 14.68 3.64
N SER A 105 17.27 15.12 3.94
CA SER A 105 16.13 15.02 3.02
C SER A 105 16.39 15.77 1.72
N ASP A 106 16.94 16.98 1.77
CA ASP A 106 17.27 17.81 0.61
C ASP A 106 18.37 17.18 -0.28
N SER A 107 19.19 16.28 0.26
CA SER A 107 20.14 15.48 -0.53
C SER A 107 19.44 14.40 -1.36
N TYR A 108 18.19 14.06 -1.05
CA TYR A 108 17.37 13.06 -1.75
C TYR A 108 16.08 13.67 -2.32
N LYS A 109 16.19 14.81 -3.01
CA LYS A 109 15.03 15.55 -3.56
C LYS A 109 14.11 14.73 -4.45
N ARG A 110 14.68 13.72 -5.16
CA ARG A 110 13.92 12.86 -6.10
C ARG A 110 12.91 11.96 -5.44
N THR A 111 12.99 11.77 -4.12
CA THR A 111 12.12 10.89 -3.35
C THR A 111 11.30 11.64 -2.30
N ILE A 112 11.33 12.99 -2.34
CA ILE A 112 10.39 13.81 -1.57
C ILE A 112 8.99 13.58 -2.16
N LEU A 113 8.07 13.16 -1.30
CA LEU A 113 6.72 12.79 -1.69
C LEU A 113 5.86 14.00 -2.00
N LYS A 114 5.00 13.87 -3.01
CA LYS A 114 3.93 14.81 -3.37
C LYS A 114 2.58 14.41 -2.76
N GLY A 115 2.48 13.16 -2.25
CA GLY A 115 1.28 12.62 -1.60
C GLY A 115 0.32 11.91 -2.55
N ASN A 116 0.78 11.47 -3.72
CA ASN A 116 -0.03 10.76 -4.72
C ASN A 116 0.68 9.53 -5.30
N GLU A 117 1.85 9.18 -4.76
CA GLU A 117 2.68 8.09 -5.27
C GLU A 117 2.21 6.72 -4.79
N ILE A 118 2.52 5.70 -5.57
CA ILE A 118 2.62 4.32 -5.12
C ILE A 118 4.01 4.16 -4.49
N LEU A 119 4.07 3.66 -3.27
CA LEU A 119 5.31 3.37 -2.56
C LEU A 119 5.59 1.88 -2.69
N MET A 120 6.69 1.51 -3.34
CA MET A 120 7.08 0.12 -3.53
C MET A 120 8.27 -0.24 -2.65
N CYS A 121 8.13 -1.26 -1.81
CA CYS A 121 9.24 -1.81 -1.04
C CYS A 121 10.19 -2.58 -1.97
N VAL A 122 11.44 -2.15 -2.01
CA VAL A 122 12.48 -2.70 -2.88
C VAL A 122 13.59 -3.39 -2.10
N ARG A 123 13.51 -3.38 -0.76
CA ARG A 123 14.46 -4.03 0.14
C ARG A 123 13.76 -4.52 1.41
N GLY A 124 13.97 -5.76 1.77
CA GLY A 124 13.28 -6.48 2.85
C GLY A 124 12.08 -7.23 2.28
N THR A 125 10.87 -6.73 2.45
CA THR A 125 9.65 -7.30 1.86
C THR A 125 9.45 -6.75 0.44
N THR A 126 10.29 -7.19 -0.49
CA THR A 126 10.23 -6.74 -1.90
C THR A 126 8.86 -6.99 -2.50
N GLY A 127 8.37 -6.03 -3.29
CA GLY A 127 7.05 -6.11 -3.93
C GLY A 127 5.87 -5.65 -3.06
N LEU A 128 6.06 -5.45 -1.74
CA LEU A 128 5.04 -4.81 -0.92
C LEU A 128 4.81 -3.38 -1.42
N ILE A 129 3.55 -3.00 -1.60
CA ILE A 129 3.17 -1.66 -2.03
C ILE A 129 2.14 -1.03 -1.11
N SER A 130 2.19 0.29 -1.03
CA SER A 130 1.21 1.14 -0.34
C SER A 130 1.01 2.43 -1.14
N MET A 131 -0.05 3.17 -0.83
CA MET A 131 -0.33 4.49 -1.40
C MET A 131 0.15 5.60 -0.48
N ALA A 132 0.81 6.59 -1.03
CA ALA A 132 0.97 7.87 -0.36
C ALA A 132 -0.36 8.64 -0.38
N THR A 133 -0.60 9.40 0.69
CA THR A 133 -1.76 10.31 0.81
C THR A 133 -1.27 11.76 0.85
N PRO A 134 -2.15 12.76 0.62
CA PRO A 134 -1.77 14.17 0.72
C PRO A 134 -1.11 14.54 2.05
N GLU A 135 -1.38 13.81 3.15
CA GLU A 135 -0.72 14.01 4.44
C GLU A 135 0.79 13.76 4.41
N LEU A 136 1.26 12.96 3.43
CA LEU A 136 2.68 12.65 3.25
C LEU A 136 3.41 13.65 2.36
N GLN A 137 2.73 14.69 1.87
CA GLN A 137 3.40 15.72 1.09
C GLN A 137 4.56 16.34 1.87
N GLY A 138 5.73 16.41 1.24
CA GLY A 138 6.96 16.90 1.85
C GLY A 138 7.70 15.88 2.73
N CYS A 139 7.13 14.70 2.99
CA CYS A 139 7.85 13.59 3.58
C CYS A 139 8.87 13.00 2.59
N ASN A 140 9.79 12.19 3.08
CA ASN A 140 10.71 11.45 2.23
C ASN A 140 10.57 9.94 2.51
N VAL A 141 11.33 9.11 1.80
CA VAL A 141 11.35 7.65 2.03
C VAL A 141 12.76 7.16 2.28
N THR A 142 12.90 6.03 2.98
CA THR A 142 14.21 5.38 3.13
C THR A 142 14.58 4.57 1.89
N ARG A 143 15.86 4.19 1.79
CA ARG A 143 16.44 3.35 0.72
C ARG A 143 15.64 2.09 0.39
N GLY A 144 14.86 1.57 1.33
CA GLY A 144 14.03 0.38 1.13
C GLY A 144 12.77 0.62 0.29
N ILE A 145 12.46 1.87 -0.07
CA ILE A 145 11.24 2.24 -0.80
C ILE A 145 11.60 3.03 -2.06
N ALA A 146 10.92 2.73 -3.15
CA ALA A 146 10.91 3.49 -4.38
C ALA A 146 9.52 4.14 -4.56
N PRO A 147 9.41 5.48 -4.58
CA PRO A 147 8.18 6.17 -4.95
C PRO A 147 7.95 6.07 -6.47
N ILE A 148 6.70 5.81 -6.85
CA ILE A 148 6.24 5.68 -8.24
C ILE A 148 5.10 6.66 -8.44
N GLU A 149 5.32 7.71 -9.18
CA GLU A 149 4.28 8.67 -9.57
C GLU A 149 3.79 8.34 -10.97
N CYS A 150 2.51 8.00 -11.11
CA CYS A 150 1.90 7.68 -12.38
C CYS A 150 1.89 8.89 -13.32
N GLY A 151 2.19 8.67 -14.59
CA GLY A 151 2.10 9.67 -15.66
C GLY A 151 0.65 9.86 -16.17
N PRO A 152 0.46 10.72 -17.15
CA PRO A 152 -0.88 11.07 -17.65
C PRO A 152 -1.60 9.94 -18.41
N THR A 153 -0.88 8.89 -18.79
CA THR A 153 -1.41 7.75 -19.56
C THR A 153 -1.92 6.60 -18.69
N CYS A 154 -1.72 6.66 -17.38
CA CYS A 154 -2.14 5.61 -16.47
C CYS A 154 -2.80 6.15 -15.20
N ASP A 155 -3.71 5.36 -14.67
CA ASP A 155 -4.35 5.60 -13.38
C ASP A 155 -3.61 4.89 -12.25
N LYS A 156 -3.40 5.58 -11.12
CA LYS A 156 -2.65 5.04 -9.98
C LYS A 156 -3.28 3.79 -9.36
N TRP A 157 -4.61 3.72 -9.29
CA TRP A 157 -5.30 2.55 -8.74
C TRP A 157 -5.15 1.34 -9.66
N PHE A 158 -5.23 1.56 -10.97
CA PHE A 158 -5.00 0.51 -11.94
C PHE A 158 -3.56 -0.04 -11.84
N VAL A 159 -2.56 0.84 -11.80
CA VAL A 159 -1.14 0.43 -11.65
C VAL A 159 -0.91 -0.28 -10.32
N PHE A 160 -1.49 0.24 -9.23
CA PHE A 160 -1.41 -0.38 -7.91
C PHE A 160 -1.92 -1.83 -7.92
N TYR A 161 -3.14 -2.06 -8.42
CA TYR A 161 -3.71 -3.40 -8.47
C TYR A 161 -3.02 -4.32 -9.48
N GLN A 162 -2.48 -3.76 -10.56
CA GLN A 162 -1.65 -4.56 -11.48
C GLN A 162 -0.34 -5.03 -10.81
N ILE A 163 0.33 -4.17 -10.05
CA ILE A 163 1.53 -4.57 -9.28
C ILE A 163 1.16 -5.58 -8.18
N LEU A 164 -0.01 -5.46 -7.54
CA LEU A 164 -0.50 -6.44 -6.56
C LEU A 164 -0.86 -7.81 -7.17
N ASN A 165 -1.07 -7.87 -8.48
CA ASN A 165 -1.45 -9.11 -9.15
C ASN A 165 -0.40 -10.20 -8.87
N PRO A 166 -0.82 -11.44 -8.51
CA PRO A 166 0.10 -12.53 -8.21
C PRO A 166 1.13 -12.82 -9.30
N ALA A 167 0.76 -12.68 -10.58
CA ALA A 167 1.67 -12.92 -11.70
C ALA A 167 2.79 -11.86 -11.75
N ILE A 168 2.46 -10.58 -11.53
CA ILE A 168 3.46 -9.50 -11.43
C ILE A 168 4.30 -9.64 -10.14
N GLN A 169 3.68 -10.03 -9.02
CA GLN A 169 4.42 -10.32 -7.78
C GLN A 169 5.41 -11.49 -7.95
N HIS A 170 5.02 -12.51 -8.72
CA HIS A 170 5.92 -13.60 -9.08
C HIS A 170 7.12 -13.10 -9.90
N HIS A 171 6.86 -12.28 -10.93
CA HIS A 171 7.92 -11.63 -11.71
C HIS A 171 8.87 -10.81 -10.83
N ILE A 172 8.35 -10.00 -9.90
CA ILE A 172 9.16 -9.23 -8.95
C ILE A 172 10.01 -10.18 -8.08
N ALA A 173 9.45 -11.31 -7.64
CA ALA A 173 10.16 -12.29 -6.81
C ALA A 173 11.33 -12.94 -7.57
N GLU A 174 11.20 -13.24 -8.86
CA GLU A 174 12.26 -13.80 -9.71
C GLU A 174 13.48 -12.86 -9.81
N TYR A 175 13.27 -11.56 -9.87
CA TYR A 175 14.32 -10.54 -9.90
C TYR A 175 14.82 -10.11 -8.53
N THR A 176 14.20 -10.62 -7.47
CA THR A 176 14.62 -10.36 -6.09
C THR A 176 15.80 -11.23 -5.72
N ARG A 177 16.87 -10.63 -5.19
CA ARG A 177 18.13 -11.30 -4.82
C ARG A 177 18.42 -11.12 -3.34
N GLY A 178 19.27 -11.99 -2.81
CA GLY A 178 19.77 -11.96 -1.43
C GLY A 178 19.06 -12.98 -0.52
N ILE A 179 19.85 -13.60 0.36
CA ILE A 179 19.37 -14.64 1.32
C ILE A 179 18.94 -13.97 2.63
N ALA A 180 19.83 -13.22 3.26
CA ALA A 180 19.57 -12.57 4.55
C ALA A 180 18.75 -11.27 4.40
N LEU A 181 18.93 -10.54 3.29
CA LEU A 181 18.18 -9.32 2.99
C LEU A 181 17.80 -9.32 1.51
N LYS A 182 16.54 -9.59 1.25
CA LYS A 182 15.97 -9.55 -0.10
C LYS A 182 16.03 -8.13 -0.66
N GLN A 183 16.40 -8.00 -1.93
CA GLN A 183 16.46 -6.72 -2.64
C GLN A 183 16.21 -6.92 -4.12
N ILE A 184 15.47 -6.00 -4.74
CA ILE A 184 15.34 -5.86 -6.19
C ILE A 184 16.10 -4.60 -6.65
N ASN A 185 16.79 -4.69 -7.78
CA ASN A 185 17.53 -3.54 -8.33
C ASN A 185 16.58 -2.54 -8.99
N MET A 186 16.94 -1.25 -9.00
CA MET A 186 16.13 -0.22 -9.63
C MET A 186 15.95 -0.42 -11.14
N LYS A 187 16.91 -1.05 -11.82
CA LYS A 187 16.75 -1.42 -13.22
C LYS A 187 15.60 -2.40 -13.39
N ASP A 188 15.59 -3.46 -12.58
CA ASP A 188 14.56 -4.51 -12.64
C ASP A 188 13.18 -3.96 -12.26
N VAL A 189 13.11 -3.03 -11.30
CA VAL A 189 11.86 -2.30 -10.96
C VAL A 189 11.36 -1.47 -12.13
N ARG A 190 12.23 -0.72 -12.80
CA ARG A 190 11.86 0.10 -13.96
C ARG A 190 11.43 -0.72 -15.16
N ASP A 191 11.97 -1.91 -15.30
CA ASP A 191 11.71 -2.83 -16.40
C ASP A 191 10.49 -3.74 -16.15
N ILE A 192 9.77 -3.64 -15.02
CA ILE A 192 8.54 -4.39 -14.75
C ILE A 192 7.56 -4.17 -15.91
N PRO A 193 7.14 -5.24 -16.62
CA PRO A 193 6.20 -5.13 -17.72
C PRO A 193 4.78 -4.94 -17.16
N LEU A 194 4.06 -3.96 -17.68
CA LEU A 194 2.69 -3.66 -17.31
C LEU A 194 1.81 -3.55 -18.56
N CYS A 195 0.64 -4.18 -18.55
CA CYS A 195 -0.40 -3.96 -19.54
C CYS A 195 -0.97 -2.56 -19.40
N LEU A 196 -1.26 -1.90 -20.51
CA LEU A 196 -1.80 -0.56 -20.53
C LEU A 196 -3.11 -0.48 -21.36
N PRO A 197 -4.25 -0.88 -20.78
CA PRO A 197 -5.55 -0.71 -21.41
C PRO A 197 -5.92 0.77 -21.56
N PRO A 198 -6.95 1.11 -22.36
CA PRO A 198 -7.39 2.49 -22.51
C PRO A 198 -7.62 3.18 -21.17
N LEU A 199 -7.17 4.44 -21.04
CA LEU A 199 -7.25 5.22 -19.79
C LEU A 199 -8.68 5.35 -19.26
N SER A 200 -9.68 5.40 -20.15
CA SER A 200 -11.11 5.41 -19.77
C SER A 200 -11.50 4.16 -18.97
N LEU A 201 -11.00 3.00 -19.38
CA LEU A 201 -11.27 1.74 -18.70
C LEU A 201 -10.53 1.67 -17.35
N GLN A 202 -9.28 2.14 -17.30
CA GLN A 202 -8.51 2.26 -16.05
C GLN A 202 -9.23 3.17 -15.05
N ARG A 203 -9.76 4.32 -15.49
CA ARG A 203 -10.51 5.24 -14.64
C ARG A 203 -11.84 4.66 -14.14
N LEU A 204 -12.53 3.89 -14.98
CA LEU A 204 -13.74 3.19 -14.56
C LEU A 204 -13.43 2.19 -13.43
N PHE A 205 -12.34 1.44 -13.55
CA PHE A 205 -11.84 0.57 -12.49
C PHE A 205 -11.50 1.37 -11.22
N ALA A 206 -10.74 2.46 -11.35
CA ALA A 206 -10.35 3.32 -10.24
C ALA A 206 -11.55 3.82 -9.44
N GLN A 207 -12.62 4.26 -10.10
CA GLN A 207 -13.86 4.70 -9.44
C GLN A 207 -14.48 3.58 -8.59
N ARG A 208 -14.51 2.34 -9.08
CA ARG A 208 -15.03 1.19 -8.34
C ARG A 208 -14.13 0.84 -7.15
N ILE A 209 -12.81 0.89 -7.34
CA ILE A 209 -11.85 0.67 -6.25
C ILE A 209 -11.97 1.74 -5.16
N GLU A 210 -12.11 3.00 -5.51
CA GLU A 210 -12.33 4.09 -4.54
C GLU A 210 -13.59 3.88 -3.71
N GLN A 211 -14.64 3.30 -4.29
CA GLN A 211 -15.82 2.92 -3.54
C GLN A 211 -15.51 1.76 -2.58
N ILE A 212 -14.84 0.70 -3.03
CA ILE A 212 -14.43 -0.44 -2.19
C ILE A 212 -13.55 0.05 -1.03
N GLU A 213 -12.59 0.93 -1.29
CA GLU A 213 -11.71 1.45 -0.23
C GLU A 213 -12.45 2.33 0.79
N ARG A 214 -13.50 3.06 0.38
CA ARG A 214 -14.38 3.76 1.33
C ARG A 214 -15.13 2.78 2.25
N GLU A 215 -15.73 1.74 1.68
CA GLU A 215 -16.41 0.69 2.46
C GLU A 215 -15.44 -0.02 3.41
N LYS A 216 -14.23 -0.35 2.97
CA LYS A 216 -13.17 -0.91 3.82
C LYS A 216 -12.83 0.01 4.99
N SER A 217 -12.73 1.31 4.75
CA SER A 217 -12.46 2.30 5.80
C SER A 217 -13.55 2.32 6.87
N GLU A 218 -14.83 2.26 6.48
CA GLU A 218 -15.96 2.20 7.41
C GLU A 218 -15.95 0.90 8.23
N VAL A 219 -15.67 -0.23 7.58
CA VAL A 219 -15.54 -1.53 8.28
C VAL A 219 -14.36 -1.50 9.26
N GLN A 220 -13.22 -0.93 8.87
CA GLN A 220 -12.05 -0.80 9.74
C GLN A 220 -12.33 0.06 10.97
N LYS A 221 -13.07 1.17 10.80
CA LYS A 221 -13.54 2.01 11.90
C LYS A 221 -14.48 1.23 12.84
N SER A 222 -15.43 0.49 12.28
CA SER A 222 -16.33 -0.36 13.07
C SER A 222 -15.58 -1.42 13.89
N ILE A 223 -14.51 -2.01 13.35
CA ILE A 223 -13.64 -2.93 14.09
C ILE A 223 -12.99 -2.22 15.28
N GLN A 224 -12.43 -1.04 15.06
CA GLN A 224 -11.78 -0.25 16.12
C GLN A 224 -12.78 0.12 17.24
N ASP A 225 -13.99 0.51 16.88
CA ASP A 225 -15.05 0.81 17.84
C ASP A 225 -15.44 -0.42 18.67
N LEU A 226 -15.56 -1.59 18.02
CA LEU A 226 -15.85 -2.87 18.69
C LEU A 226 -14.69 -3.31 19.61
N GLU A 227 -13.44 -3.16 19.18
CA GLU A 227 -12.25 -3.47 20.01
C GLU A 227 -12.18 -2.55 21.23
N THR A 228 -12.55 -1.27 21.09
CA THR A 228 -12.65 -0.32 22.19
C THR A 228 -13.78 -0.71 23.15
N LEU A 229 -14.94 -1.09 22.62
CA LEU A 229 -16.07 -1.57 23.42
C LEU A 229 -15.70 -2.84 24.19
N LEU A 230 -15.04 -3.80 23.54
CA LEU A 230 -14.59 -5.04 24.18
C LEU A 230 -13.67 -4.74 25.37
N ALA A 231 -12.66 -3.86 25.17
CA ALA A 231 -11.74 -3.46 26.24
C ALA A 231 -12.47 -2.79 27.41
N SER A 232 -13.41 -1.88 27.14
CA SER A 232 -14.21 -1.22 28.17
C SER A 232 -15.10 -2.20 28.95
N ARG A 233 -15.69 -3.21 28.26
CA ARG A 233 -16.52 -4.23 28.91
C ARG A 233 -15.70 -5.18 29.76
N MET A 234 -14.51 -5.57 29.28
CA MET A 234 -13.58 -6.37 30.07
C MET A 234 -13.15 -5.63 31.34
N GLN A 235 -12.81 -4.35 31.23
CA GLN A 235 -12.47 -3.53 32.41
C GLN A 235 -13.63 -3.47 33.40
N TYR A 236 -14.86 -3.19 32.94
CA TYR A 236 -16.04 -3.08 33.78
C TYR A 236 -16.37 -4.38 34.56
N TRP A 237 -16.11 -5.55 33.96
CA TRP A 237 -16.49 -6.83 34.57
C TRP A 237 -15.38 -7.46 35.44
N PHE A 238 -14.11 -7.10 35.26
CA PHE A 238 -12.98 -7.78 35.88
C PHE A 238 -12.06 -6.86 36.70
N GLU A 239 -12.22 -5.55 36.64
CA GLU A 239 -11.61 -4.56 37.52
C GLU A 239 -12.66 -3.91 38.46
#